data_1d0d99d6d4895ed408873a7fa58745dd
#
_entry.id   1d0d99d6d4895ed408873a7fa58745dd
#
_cell.length_a   1.000
_cell.length_b   1.000
_cell.length_c   1.000
_cell.angle_alpha   90.00
_cell.angle_beta   90.00
_cell.angle_gamma   90.00
#
_symmetry.space_group_name_H-M   'P 1'
#
loop_
_entity.id
_entity.type
_entity.pdbx_description
1 polymer ?
#
loop_
_entity_poly.entity_id
_entity_poly.type
_entity_poly.pdbx_seq_one_letter_code
_entity_poly.pdbx_strand_id
1 'polypeptide(L)'
;IYQGVTLGALQVEKSMQEKKRHPTVEDHVIIYANATILGGSTIIGNHSIIGGNTFITKSVNPYSFVMQSNKNTVLNQQEIKAINFFSI
;
A
#
# COMPACT_ATOMS: atom_id res chain seq x y z
N ILE A 1 -9.18 -9.46 -3.13
CA ILE A 1 -8.79 -8.93 -1.81
C ILE A 1 -9.04 -10.00 -0.75
N TYR A 2 -8.03 -10.33 -0.02
CA TYR A 2 -8.11 -11.33 1.02
C TYR A 2 -8.59 -10.72 2.34
N GLN A 3 -8.79 -11.55 3.34
CA GLN A 3 -9.34 -11.13 4.62
C GLN A 3 -8.40 -10.19 5.38
N GLY A 4 -8.96 -9.33 6.22
CA GLY A 4 -8.19 -8.44 7.08
C GLY A 4 -7.52 -7.28 6.37
N VAL A 5 -7.81 -7.07 5.08
CA VAL A 5 -7.27 -5.93 4.34
C VAL A 5 -7.99 -4.66 4.79
N THR A 6 -7.22 -3.61 5.03
CA THR A 6 -7.74 -2.29 5.39
C THR A 6 -7.49 -1.32 4.26
N LEU A 7 -8.56 -0.70 3.74
CA LEU A 7 -8.49 0.40 2.80
C LEU A 7 -9.06 1.62 3.53
N GLY A 8 -8.20 2.52 3.98
CA GLY A 8 -8.63 3.55 4.89
C GLY A 8 -8.05 4.92 4.62
N ALA A 9 -8.42 5.88 5.46
CA ALA A 9 -7.96 7.25 5.39
C ALA A 9 -6.62 7.37 6.12
N LEU A 10 -5.67 8.07 5.49
CA LEU A 10 -4.39 8.34 6.12
C LEU A 10 -4.53 9.44 7.18
N GLN A 11 -5.29 10.48 6.85
CA GLN A 11 -5.52 11.61 7.72
C GLN A 11 -6.91 12.17 7.44
N VAL A 12 -7.64 12.51 8.50
CA VAL A 12 -8.99 13.05 8.36
C VAL A 12 -9.03 14.44 8.96
N GLU A 13 -9.27 15.43 8.12
CA GLU A 13 -9.48 16.81 8.52
C GLU A 13 -10.88 17.26 8.13
N LYS A 14 -11.42 18.29 8.80
CA LYS A 14 -12.75 18.80 8.47
C LYS A 14 -12.87 19.19 7.00
N SER A 15 -11.82 19.80 6.47
CA SER A 15 -11.81 20.22 5.06
C SER A 15 -11.85 19.05 4.09
N MET A 16 -11.59 17.84 4.56
CA MET A 16 -11.57 16.63 3.72
C MET A 16 -12.81 15.77 3.86
N GLN A 17 -13.80 16.19 4.63
CA GLN A 17 -14.97 15.36 4.90
C GLN A 17 -15.74 14.98 3.64
N GLU A 18 -15.78 15.85 2.64
CA GLU A 18 -16.48 15.61 1.39
C GLU A 18 -15.55 15.09 0.30
N LYS A 19 -14.28 14.89 0.60
CA LYS A 19 -13.31 14.42 -0.37
C LYS A 19 -13.08 12.92 -0.22
N LYS A 20 -12.60 12.31 -1.30
CA LYS A 20 -12.24 10.90 -1.28
C LYS A 20 -11.11 10.69 -0.26
N ARG A 21 -11.33 9.76 0.67
CA ARG A 21 -10.37 9.46 1.74
C ARG A 21 -9.78 8.06 1.64
N HIS A 22 -10.35 7.22 0.82
CA HIS A 22 -9.94 5.83 0.68
C HIS A 22 -9.16 5.63 -0.61
N PRO A 23 -8.19 4.71 -0.63
CA PRO A 23 -7.44 4.46 -1.85
C PRO A 23 -8.30 3.89 -2.97
N THR A 24 -7.80 4.03 -4.19
CA THR A 24 -8.38 3.42 -5.38
C THR A 24 -7.59 2.17 -5.72
N VAL A 25 -8.29 1.07 -5.92
CA VAL A 25 -7.68 -0.18 -6.36
C VAL A 25 -8.16 -0.44 -7.78
N GLU A 26 -7.23 -0.49 -8.71
CA GLU A 26 -7.57 -0.72 -10.12
C GLU A 26 -7.84 -2.21 -10.37
N ASP A 27 -8.03 -2.58 -11.66
CA ASP A 27 -8.47 -3.91 -12.00
C ASP A 27 -7.37 -4.96 -11.80
N HIS A 28 -7.78 -6.19 -11.53
CA HIS A 28 -6.88 -7.34 -11.45
C HIS A 28 -5.77 -7.21 -10.41
N VAL A 29 -6.03 -6.47 -9.32
CA VAL A 29 -5.09 -6.33 -8.22
C VAL A 29 -5.35 -7.44 -7.20
N ILE A 30 -4.29 -8.08 -6.73
CA ILE A 30 -4.36 -9.06 -5.66
C ILE A 30 -3.78 -8.42 -4.40
N ILE A 31 -4.56 -8.39 -3.34
CA ILE A 31 -4.13 -7.87 -2.03
C ILE A 31 -4.25 -8.99 -1.02
N TYR A 32 -3.13 -9.47 -0.52
CA TYR A 32 -3.10 -10.57 0.42
C TYR A 32 -3.49 -10.11 1.83
N ALA A 33 -3.67 -11.06 2.71
CA ALA A 33 -4.29 -10.84 4.01
C ALA A 33 -3.57 -9.80 4.86
N ASN A 34 -4.35 -9.00 5.57
CA ASN A 34 -3.88 -8.04 6.56
C ASN A 34 -3.02 -6.90 6.02
N ALA A 35 -3.01 -6.68 4.72
CA ALA A 35 -2.38 -5.50 4.15
C ALA A 35 -3.19 -4.25 4.52
N THR A 36 -2.49 -3.13 4.69
CA THR A 36 -3.11 -1.86 5.03
C THR A 36 -2.73 -0.83 3.98
N ILE A 37 -3.72 -0.24 3.32
CA ILE A 37 -3.51 0.76 2.28
C ILE A 37 -4.31 2.00 2.66
N LEU A 38 -3.63 3.13 2.78
CA LEU A 38 -4.21 4.36 3.29
C LEU A 38 -4.02 5.51 2.32
N GLY A 39 -4.99 6.42 2.33
CA GLY A 39 -4.87 7.70 1.64
C GLY A 39 -5.77 7.84 0.42
N GLY A 40 -6.51 8.95 0.33
CA GLY A 40 -7.46 9.20 -0.74
C GLY A 40 -6.83 9.39 -2.11
N SER A 41 -5.57 9.80 -2.17
CA SER A 41 -4.83 9.95 -3.42
C SER A 41 -4.02 8.72 -3.78
N THR A 42 -4.01 7.69 -2.94
CA THR A 42 -3.29 6.45 -3.20
C THR A 42 -4.03 5.62 -4.23
N ILE A 43 -3.33 5.21 -5.28
CA ILE A 43 -3.88 4.38 -6.35
C ILE A 43 -3.00 3.14 -6.47
N ILE A 44 -3.62 1.97 -6.34
CA ILE A 44 -2.94 0.71 -6.58
C ILE A 44 -3.16 0.35 -8.05
N GLY A 45 -2.10 0.42 -8.83
CA GLY A 45 -2.17 0.22 -10.27
C GLY A 45 -2.57 -1.20 -10.64
N ASN A 46 -3.20 -1.34 -11.82
CA ASN A 46 -3.75 -2.62 -12.26
C ASN A 46 -2.68 -3.71 -12.34
N HIS A 47 -3.11 -4.96 -12.16
CA HIS A 47 -2.27 -6.15 -12.20
C HIS A 47 -1.14 -6.16 -11.16
N SER A 48 -1.27 -5.37 -10.10
CA SER A 48 -0.29 -5.36 -9.01
C SER A 48 -0.63 -6.44 -7.98
N ILE A 49 0.39 -6.88 -7.26
CA ILE A 49 0.24 -7.83 -6.16
C ILE A 49 0.80 -7.17 -4.90
N ILE A 50 -0.05 -7.09 -3.89
CA ILE A 50 0.31 -6.51 -2.59
C ILE A 50 0.45 -7.66 -1.59
N GLY A 51 1.64 -7.86 -1.09
CA GLY A 51 1.92 -8.93 -0.13
C GLY A 51 1.20 -8.74 1.19
N GLY A 52 1.05 -9.83 1.93
CA GLY A 52 0.39 -9.81 3.23
C GLY A 52 1.11 -8.92 4.23
N ASN A 53 0.34 -8.30 5.12
CA ASN A 53 0.83 -7.43 6.18
C ASN A 53 1.61 -6.20 5.70
N THR A 54 1.50 -5.85 4.43
CA THR A 54 2.18 -4.69 3.85
C THR A 54 1.45 -3.41 4.25
N PHE A 55 2.21 -2.35 4.51
CA PHE A 55 1.66 -1.05 4.86
C PHE A 55 2.00 -0.05 3.75
N ILE A 56 0.97 0.48 3.08
CA ILE A 56 1.14 1.34 1.92
C ILE A 56 0.40 2.65 2.14
N THR A 57 1.10 3.76 1.93
CA THR A 57 0.54 5.10 2.02
C THR A 57 0.72 5.91 0.75
N LYS A 58 1.32 5.33 -0.28
CA LYS A 58 1.55 5.99 -1.57
C LYS A 58 1.14 5.08 -2.71
N SER A 59 0.92 5.67 -3.87
CA SER A 59 0.47 4.94 -5.04
C SER A 59 1.50 3.91 -5.50
N VAL A 60 0.98 2.84 -6.08
CA VAL A 60 1.76 1.73 -6.62
C VAL A 60 1.54 1.69 -8.13
N ASN A 61 2.62 1.65 -8.89
CA ASN A 61 2.54 1.57 -10.34
C ASN A 61 1.93 0.23 -10.77
N PRO A 62 1.29 0.19 -11.96
CA PRO A 62 0.76 -1.07 -12.48
C PRO A 62 1.85 -2.13 -12.59
N TYR A 63 1.43 -3.39 -12.49
CA TYR A 63 2.30 -4.56 -12.61
C TYR A 63 3.42 -4.62 -11.57
N SER A 64 3.18 -4.04 -10.39
CA SER A 64 4.16 -4.05 -9.30
C SER A 64 3.90 -5.19 -8.34
N PHE A 65 4.98 -5.65 -7.73
CA PHE A 65 4.91 -6.60 -6.62
C PHE A 65 5.45 -5.91 -5.38
N VAL A 66 4.60 -5.69 -4.40
CA VAL A 66 4.97 -4.97 -3.18
C VAL A 66 4.92 -5.94 -2.01
N MET A 67 6.00 -6.00 -1.26
CA MET A 67 6.06 -6.82 -0.06
C MET A 67 6.88 -6.10 1.01
N GLN A 68 6.54 -6.37 2.26
CA GLN A 68 7.24 -5.78 3.38
C GLN A 68 8.42 -6.66 3.77
N SER A 69 9.57 -6.05 4.03
CA SER A 69 10.72 -6.81 4.47
C SER A 69 10.58 -7.25 5.92
N ASN A 70 11.39 -8.24 6.32
CA ASN A 70 11.43 -8.71 7.68
C ASN A 70 12.00 -7.62 8.59
N LYS A 71 11.24 -7.27 9.62
CA LYS A 71 11.61 -6.18 10.55
C LYS A 71 12.81 -6.50 11.40
N ASN A 72 13.13 -7.76 11.58
CA ASN A 72 14.23 -8.19 12.45
C ASN A 72 15.56 -8.23 11.72
N THR A 73 15.59 -7.89 10.45
CA THR A 73 16.80 -7.91 9.64
C THR A 73 17.49 -6.56 9.71
N VAL A 74 18.77 -6.56 10.00
CA VAL A 74 19.60 -5.35 9.87
C VAL A 74 19.87 -5.14 8.40
N LEU A 75 19.44 -4.00 7.88
CA LEU A 75 19.48 -3.71 6.45
C LEU A 75 20.64 -2.78 6.13
N ASN A 76 21.30 -3.02 5.02
CA ASN A 76 22.23 -2.04 4.47
C ASN A 76 21.47 -0.96 3.70
N GLN A 77 22.21 0.08 3.23
CA GLN A 77 21.55 1.19 2.55
C GLN A 77 20.87 0.79 1.27
N GLN A 78 21.41 -0.18 0.55
CA GLN A 78 20.78 -0.64 -0.69
C GLN A 78 19.49 -1.38 -0.41
N GLU A 79 19.46 -2.18 0.64
CA GLU A 79 18.25 -2.90 1.03
C GLU A 79 17.17 -1.92 1.49
N ILE A 80 17.55 -0.88 2.23
CA ILE A 80 16.63 0.16 2.66
C ILE A 80 16.05 0.89 1.46
N LYS A 81 16.87 1.21 0.47
CA LYS A 81 16.39 1.85 -0.75
C LYS A 81 15.43 0.97 -1.52
N ALA A 82 15.71 -0.33 -1.60
CA ALA A 82 14.81 -1.27 -2.26
C ALA A 82 13.46 -1.33 -1.56
N ILE A 83 13.46 -1.36 -0.23
CA ILE A 83 12.24 -1.37 0.55
C ILE A 83 11.43 -0.09 0.31
N ASN A 84 12.08 1.06 0.34
CA ASN A 84 11.42 2.32 0.09
C ASN A 84 10.83 2.39 -1.32
N PHE A 85 11.50 1.76 -2.29
CA PHE A 85 10.99 1.71 -3.65
C PHE A 85 9.72 0.87 -3.74
N PHE A 86 9.66 -0.25 -3.01
CA PHE A 86 8.54 -1.20 -3.12
C PHE A 86 7.43 -0.96 -2.10
N SER A 87 7.72 -0.36 -0.96
CA SER A 87 6.79 -0.33 0.18
C SER A 87 6.25 1.04 0.51
N ILE A 88 6.58 2.01 -0.26
CA ILE A 88 6.15 3.38 0.04
C ILE A 88 4.68 3.60 -0.20
#